data_7b265c10c41188437f321c4a7797e2d8
#
_entry.id   7b265c10c41188437f321c4a7797e2d8
#
_cell.length_a   1.000
_cell.length_b   1.000
_cell.length_c   1.000
_cell.angle_alpha   90.00
_cell.angle_beta   90.00
_cell.angle_gamma   90.00
#
_symmetry.space_group_name_H-M   'P 1'
#
loop_
_entity.id
_entity.type
_entity.pdbx_description
1 polymer ?
#
loop_
_entity_poly.entity_id
_entity_poly.type
_entity_poly.pdbx_seq_one_letter_code
_entity_poly.pdbx_strand_id
1 'polypeptide(L)'
;MKIVMVYVHVKSQFLDAFKQATLENARESVKEPGVARFDVVQQEDDPTRFILIEVYKTADAQAAHKATAHYESWRNAVAEMMGDARQAVRYHNLFPEDAGW
;
A
#
# COMPACT_ATOMS: atom_id res chain seq x y z
N MET A 1 -7.54 14.48 -3.27
CA MET A 1 -6.58 13.39 -3.07
C MET A 1 -6.90 12.19 -3.95
N LYS A 2 -5.89 11.49 -4.38
CA LYS A 2 -6.02 10.19 -5.05
C LYS A 2 -5.77 9.12 -4.02
N ILE A 3 -6.78 8.29 -3.75
CA ILE A 3 -6.69 7.25 -2.73
C ILE A 3 -6.73 5.89 -3.44
N VAL A 4 -5.76 5.03 -3.11
CA VAL A 4 -5.70 3.68 -3.64
C VAL A 4 -5.77 2.72 -2.46
N MET A 5 -6.73 1.81 -2.50
CA MET A 5 -6.80 0.71 -1.53
C MET A 5 -6.35 -0.57 -2.23
N VAL A 6 -5.28 -1.17 -1.73
CA VAL A 6 -4.73 -2.40 -2.27
C VAL A 6 -5.14 -3.54 -1.34
N TYR A 7 -5.98 -4.43 -1.85
CA TYR A 7 -6.47 -5.59 -1.12
C TYR A 7 -5.52 -6.76 -1.35
N VAL A 8 -4.99 -7.31 -0.27
CA VAL A 8 -3.95 -8.32 -0.32
C VAL A 8 -4.35 -9.55 0.49
N HIS A 9 -4.20 -10.72 -0.10
CA HIS A 9 -4.34 -12.00 0.57
C HIS A 9 -2.99 -12.72 0.50
N VAL A 10 -2.38 -12.99 1.65
CA VAL A 10 -1.03 -13.53 1.77
C VAL A 10 -1.08 -15.01 2.16
N LYS A 11 -0.22 -15.83 1.56
CA LYS A 11 -0.06 -17.22 2.00
C LYS A 11 0.42 -17.25 3.45
N SER A 12 -0.14 -18.15 4.26
CA SER A 12 0.11 -18.19 5.70
C SER A 12 1.59 -18.30 6.07
N GLN A 13 2.38 -19.04 5.30
CA GLN A 13 3.81 -19.21 5.57
C GLN A 13 4.63 -17.93 5.35
N PHE A 14 4.07 -16.93 4.68
CA PHE A 14 4.77 -15.67 4.37
C PHE A 14 4.30 -14.48 5.20
N LEU A 15 3.46 -14.67 6.23
CA LEU A 15 2.89 -13.56 6.99
C LEU A 15 3.96 -12.62 7.56
N ASP A 16 4.97 -13.15 8.23
CA ASP A 16 6.02 -12.34 8.83
C ASP A 16 6.89 -11.65 7.77
N ALA A 17 7.25 -12.36 6.72
CA ALA A 17 8.02 -11.81 5.62
C ALA A 17 7.26 -10.70 4.89
N PHE A 18 5.95 -10.88 4.68
CA PHE A 18 5.10 -9.86 4.07
C PHE A 18 5.03 -8.60 4.93
N LYS A 19 4.79 -8.76 6.24
CA LYS A 19 4.75 -7.63 7.17
C LYS A 19 6.06 -6.84 7.13
N GLN A 20 7.18 -7.53 7.21
CA GLN A 20 8.49 -6.88 7.20
C GLN A 20 8.74 -6.09 5.92
N ALA A 21 8.51 -6.70 4.76
CA ALA A 21 8.70 -6.04 3.47
C ALA A 21 7.74 -4.85 3.29
N THR A 22 6.50 -5.01 3.70
CA THR A 22 5.46 -3.99 3.53
C THR A 22 5.66 -2.81 4.46
N LEU A 23 6.05 -3.03 5.71
CA LEU A 23 6.35 -1.94 6.64
C LEU A 23 7.57 -1.15 6.20
N GLU A 24 8.57 -1.80 5.64
CA GLU A 24 9.74 -1.14 5.08
C GLU A 24 9.36 -0.24 3.90
N ASN A 25 8.54 -0.75 2.97
CA ASN A 25 8.02 0.04 1.86
C ASN A 25 7.18 1.23 2.36
N ALA A 26 6.33 1.01 3.35
CA ALA A 26 5.50 2.07 3.92
C ALA A 26 6.34 3.20 4.52
N ARG A 27 7.38 2.86 5.28
CA ARG A 27 8.28 3.84 5.90
C ARG A 27 8.99 4.71 4.86
N GLU A 28 9.39 4.13 3.75
CA GLU A 28 10.03 4.86 2.67
C GLU A 28 9.02 5.65 1.85
N SER A 29 7.83 5.10 1.64
CA SER A 29 6.78 5.76 0.87
C SER A 29 6.31 7.08 1.48
N VAL A 30 6.19 7.14 2.82
CA VAL A 30 5.76 8.38 3.49
C VAL A 30 6.80 9.50 3.40
N LYS A 31 8.02 9.22 2.99
CA LYS A 31 9.06 10.24 2.74
C LYS A 31 8.91 10.89 1.37
N GLU A 32 8.15 10.28 0.46
CA GLU A 32 7.91 10.85 -0.86
C GLU A 32 7.06 12.12 -0.74
N PRO A 33 7.46 13.22 -1.39
CA PRO A 33 6.75 14.50 -1.21
C PRO A 33 5.29 14.47 -1.71
N GLY A 34 4.96 13.59 -2.65
CA GLY A 34 3.61 13.45 -3.19
C GLY A 34 2.72 12.50 -2.40
N VAL A 35 3.25 11.79 -1.42
CA VAL A 35 2.48 10.86 -0.59
C VAL A 35 1.99 11.60 0.66
N ALA A 36 0.66 11.73 0.78
CA ALA A 36 0.05 12.36 1.93
C ALA A 36 -0.09 11.40 3.11
N ARG A 37 -0.30 10.11 2.81
CA ARG A 37 -0.52 9.09 3.84
C ARG A 37 -0.29 7.70 3.24
N PHE A 38 0.21 6.77 4.04
CA PHE A 38 0.40 5.38 3.64
C PHE A 38 0.13 4.51 4.86
N ASP A 39 -1.02 3.82 4.88
CA ASP A 39 -1.42 2.97 6.00
C ASP A 39 -1.36 1.50 5.59
N VAL A 40 -1.00 0.66 6.54
CA VAL A 40 -1.03 -0.80 6.40
C VAL A 40 -1.90 -1.34 7.51
N VAL A 41 -3.00 -1.99 7.15
CA VAL A 41 -3.91 -2.58 8.13
C VAL A 41 -4.08 -4.07 7.87
N GLN A 42 -4.26 -4.82 8.95
CA GLN A 42 -4.47 -6.27 8.91
C GLN A 42 -5.87 -6.57 9.40
N GLN A 43 -6.57 -7.48 8.72
CA GLN A 43 -7.91 -7.89 9.12
C GLN A 43 -7.86 -8.65 10.45
N GLU A 44 -8.72 -8.27 11.40
CA GLU A 44 -8.67 -8.85 12.75
C GLU A 44 -9.05 -10.33 12.78
N ASP A 45 -10.09 -10.71 12.02
CA ASP A 45 -10.62 -12.08 12.01
C ASP A 45 -9.99 -12.96 10.93
N ASP A 46 -9.08 -12.42 10.12
CA ASP A 46 -8.32 -13.17 9.13
C ASP A 46 -6.94 -12.53 8.93
N PRO A 47 -5.92 -12.98 9.67
CA PRO A 47 -4.60 -12.37 9.64
C PRO A 47 -3.86 -12.52 8.30
N THR A 48 -4.39 -13.30 7.36
CA THR A 48 -3.82 -13.42 6.01
C THR A 48 -4.25 -12.29 5.08
N ARG A 49 -5.17 -11.42 5.52
CA ARG A 49 -5.71 -10.34 4.70
C ARG A 49 -5.28 -8.98 5.22
N PHE A 50 -4.83 -8.15 4.27
CA PHE A 50 -4.32 -6.79 4.55
C PHE A 50 -4.94 -5.83 3.55
N ILE A 51 -4.98 -4.56 3.95
CA ILE A 51 -5.29 -3.46 3.03
C ILE A 51 -4.17 -2.44 3.17
N LEU A 52 -3.61 -2.01 2.06
CA LEU A 52 -2.71 -0.88 1.98
C LEU A 52 -3.56 0.32 1.56
N ILE A 53 -3.53 1.38 2.35
CA ILE A 53 -4.27 2.62 2.08
C ILE A 53 -3.25 3.68 1.70
N GLU A 54 -3.19 3.99 0.41
CA GLU A 54 -2.18 4.88 -0.17
C GLU A 54 -2.87 6.15 -0.60
N VAL A 55 -2.46 7.28 -0.05
CA VAL A 55 -3.06 8.59 -0.35
C VAL A 55 -2.03 9.47 -1.04
N TYR A 56 -2.32 9.83 -2.28
CA TYR A 56 -1.47 10.65 -3.13
C TYR A 56 -2.08 12.03 -3.32
N LYS A 57 -1.24 13.06 -3.30
CA LYS A 57 -1.68 14.44 -3.51
C LYS A 57 -2.15 14.68 -4.94
N THR A 58 -1.54 13.97 -5.92
CA THR A 58 -1.84 14.08 -7.35
C THR A 58 -1.72 12.73 -8.04
N ALA A 59 -2.23 12.62 -9.26
CA ALA A 59 -2.02 11.42 -10.09
C ALA A 59 -0.54 11.21 -10.43
N ASP A 60 0.20 12.29 -10.63
CA ASP A 60 1.65 12.22 -10.90
C ASP A 60 2.41 11.62 -9.71
N ALA A 61 1.97 11.90 -8.50
CA ALA A 61 2.57 11.34 -7.28
C ALA A 61 2.42 9.81 -7.22
N GLN A 62 1.30 9.27 -7.68
CA GLN A 62 1.11 7.83 -7.76
C GLN A 62 2.08 7.21 -8.78
N ALA A 63 2.24 7.81 -9.94
CA ALA A 63 3.18 7.35 -10.95
C ALA A 63 4.62 7.43 -10.43
N ALA A 64 4.97 8.51 -9.74
CA ALA A 64 6.30 8.68 -9.13
C ALA A 64 6.58 7.60 -8.08
N HIS A 65 5.60 7.23 -7.25
CA HIS A 65 5.72 6.16 -6.28
C HIS A 65 6.10 4.83 -6.94
N LYS A 66 5.41 4.48 -8.03
CA LYS A 66 5.67 3.23 -8.76
C LYS A 66 7.04 3.19 -9.44
N ALA A 67 7.68 4.34 -9.63
CA ALA A 67 9.02 4.43 -10.21
C ALA A 67 10.13 4.37 -9.14
N THR A 68 9.79 4.31 -7.85
CA THR A 68 10.78 4.26 -6.77
C THR A 68 11.43 2.89 -6.64
N ALA A 69 12.66 2.87 -6.13
CA ALA A 69 13.37 1.64 -5.84
C ALA A 69 12.67 0.81 -4.74
N HIS A 70 12.12 1.48 -3.72
CA HIS A 70 11.43 0.79 -2.63
C HIS A 70 10.12 0.13 -3.09
N TYR A 71 9.38 0.73 -4.02
CA TYR A 71 8.20 0.10 -4.59
C TYR A 71 8.59 -1.14 -5.40
N GLU A 72 9.58 -1.03 -6.28
CA GLU A 72 10.04 -2.13 -7.11
C GLU A 72 10.55 -3.30 -6.26
N SER A 73 11.33 -3.01 -5.24
CA SER A 73 11.83 -4.00 -4.29
C SER A 73 10.69 -4.72 -3.58
N TRP A 74 9.70 -3.96 -3.10
CA TRP A 74 8.52 -4.53 -2.46
C TRP A 74 7.74 -5.43 -3.42
N ARG A 75 7.44 -4.93 -4.62
CA ARG A 75 6.68 -5.67 -5.62
C ARG A 75 7.34 -7.01 -5.95
N ASN A 76 8.66 -7.02 -6.13
CA ASN A 76 9.41 -8.23 -6.44
C ASN A 76 9.43 -9.20 -5.26
N ALA A 77 9.62 -8.68 -4.05
CA ALA A 77 9.69 -9.51 -2.84
C ALA A 77 8.35 -10.20 -2.53
N VAL A 78 7.22 -9.49 -2.67
CA VAL A 78 5.91 -10.01 -2.26
C VAL A 78 5.19 -10.82 -3.34
N ALA A 79 5.69 -10.84 -4.58
CA ALA A 79 5.03 -11.52 -5.69
C ALA A 79 4.72 -13.00 -5.40
N GLU A 80 5.67 -13.73 -4.80
CA GLU A 80 5.50 -15.15 -4.46
C GLU A 80 4.68 -15.38 -3.19
N MET A 81 4.40 -14.32 -2.42
CA MET A 81 3.70 -14.41 -1.14
C MET A 81 2.17 -14.33 -1.29
N MET A 82 1.69 -13.97 -2.48
CA MET A 82 0.26 -13.77 -2.73
C MET A 82 -0.50 -15.08 -2.79
N GLY A 83 -1.56 -15.20 -1.99
CA GLY A 83 -2.53 -16.29 -2.08
C GLY A 83 -3.46 -16.12 -3.28
N ASP A 84 -3.88 -14.87 -3.52
CA ASP A 84 -4.65 -14.45 -4.68
C ASP A 84 -3.99 -13.21 -5.27
N ALA A 85 -4.31 -12.87 -6.52
CA ALA A 85 -3.84 -11.64 -7.11
C ALA A 85 -4.33 -10.43 -6.30
N ARG A 86 -3.40 -9.53 -5.94
CA ARG A 86 -3.79 -8.31 -5.24
C ARG A 86 -4.62 -7.41 -6.15
N GLN A 87 -5.57 -6.69 -5.55
CA GLN A 87 -6.47 -5.81 -6.28
C GLN A 87 -6.34 -4.38 -5.78
N ALA A 88 -6.15 -3.45 -6.69
CA ALA A 88 -6.10 -2.03 -6.39
C ALA A 88 -7.42 -1.38 -6.83
N VAL A 89 -8.06 -0.67 -5.89
CA VAL A 89 -9.27 0.09 -6.16
C VAL A 89 -8.98 1.57 -5.90
N ARG A 90 -9.31 2.41 -6.85
CA ARG A 90 -9.06 3.85 -6.77
C ARG A 90 -10.29 4.58 -6.26
N TYR A 91 -10.04 5.54 -5.36
CA TYR A 91 -11.05 6.38 -4.73
C TYR A 91 -10.62 7.83 -4.76
N HIS A 92 -11.57 8.73 -4.61
CA HIS A 92 -11.30 10.12 -4.27
C HIS A 92 -12.07 10.46 -2.98
N ASN A 93 -11.55 11.40 -2.21
CA ASN A 93 -12.16 11.77 -0.94
C ASN A 93 -13.40 12.63 -1.14
N LEU A 94 -14.43 12.35 -0.34
CA LEU A 94 -15.58 13.24 -0.19
C LEU A 94 -15.50 13.95 1.16
N PHE A 95 -15.05 13.24 2.18
CA PHE A 95 -14.82 13.75 3.53
C PHE A 95 -13.74 12.84 4.20
N PRO A 96 -12.76 13.42 4.88
CA PRO A 96 -12.48 14.86 4.99
C PRO A 96 -12.04 15.48 3.66
N GLU A 97 -12.06 16.81 3.61
CA GLU A 97 -11.48 17.57 2.50
C GLU A 97 -9.97 17.31 2.42
N ASP A 98 -9.34 17.73 1.33
CA ASP A 98 -7.92 17.46 1.09
C ASP A 98 -7.02 17.86 2.28
N ALA A 99 -7.32 18.98 2.92
CA ALA A 99 -6.55 19.45 4.07
C ALA A 99 -6.62 18.50 5.28
N GLY A 100 -7.55 17.57 5.33
CA GLY A 100 -7.69 16.58 6.39
C GLY A 100 -6.92 15.28 6.17
N TRP A 101 -6.19 15.22 5.08
CA TRP A 101 -5.43 14.01 4.70
C TRP A 101 -3.90 14.16 4.83
#